data_5afb79fc7d55c792577d35443c3659d1
#
_entry.id   5afb79fc7d55c792577d35443c3659d1
#
_cell.length_a   1.000
_cell.length_b   1.000
_cell.length_c   1.000
_cell.angle_alpha   90.00
_cell.angle_beta   90.00
_cell.angle_gamma   90.00
#
_symmetry.space_group_name_H-M   'P 1'
#
loop_
_entity.id
_entity.type
_entity.pdbx_description
1 polymer ?
#
loop_
_entity_poly.entity_id
_entity_poly.type
_entity_poly.pdbx_seq_one_letter_code
_entity_poly.pdbx_strand_id
1 'polypeptide(L)'
;MSVLVVDDDPVASGQLSALAQAAGYAVTVAQNGREAWDALTLARYRVVISDWYMPELDGVELCRRVRARRNEPYVYFILITSRGGKQQYLKGMQAGADDFIAKPVDPDELQARLGVAERILGLRRELQQLEVLLPICSYCKRIRNEQDEWESVETYIEHHFEAQFTHSICPDCYARHVQPQLDRQ
;
A
#
# COMPACT_ATOMS: atom_id res chain seq x y z
N MET A 1 -5.83 5.88 9.87
CA MET A 1 -5.62 5.36 8.49
C MET A 1 -5.95 6.44 7.49
N SER A 2 -5.22 6.54 6.34
CA SER A 2 -5.46 7.57 5.32
C SER A 2 -6.35 7.03 4.21
N VAL A 3 -7.39 7.78 3.87
CA VAL A 3 -8.38 7.49 2.82
C VAL A 3 -8.23 8.52 1.71
N LEU A 4 -8.22 8.07 0.45
CA LEU A 4 -8.29 8.93 -0.73
C LEU A 4 -9.72 8.86 -1.27
N VAL A 5 -10.40 9.98 -1.30
CA VAL A 5 -11.73 10.16 -1.91
C VAL A 5 -11.55 10.74 -3.30
N VAL A 6 -12.17 10.13 -4.30
CA VAL A 6 -12.05 10.51 -5.71
C VAL A 6 -13.44 10.69 -6.30
N ASP A 7 -13.81 11.89 -6.62
CA ASP A 7 -15.12 12.23 -7.25
C ASP A 7 -14.97 13.60 -7.93
N ASP A 8 -15.42 13.72 -9.17
CA ASP A 8 -15.35 14.97 -9.94
C ASP A 8 -16.44 15.97 -9.55
N ASP A 9 -17.45 15.54 -8.81
CA ASP A 9 -18.43 16.43 -8.18
C ASP A 9 -17.91 16.92 -6.81
N PRO A 10 -17.65 18.24 -6.64
CA PRO A 10 -17.19 18.78 -5.36
C PRO A 10 -18.18 18.60 -4.21
N VAL A 11 -19.48 18.51 -4.49
CA VAL A 11 -20.49 18.29 -3.45
C VAL A 11 -20.43 16.84 -2.97
N ALA A 12 -20.36 15.88 -3.90
CA ALA A 12 -20.27 14.46 -3.58
C ALA A 12 -18.96 14.14 -2.85
N SER A 13 -17.82 14.63 -3.35
CA SER A 13 -16.51 14.44 -2.69
C SER A 13 -16.47 15.07 -1.31
N GLY A 14 -17.08 16.24 -1.13
CA GLY A 14 -17.20 16.90 0.18
C GLY A 14 -18.04 16.10 1.18
N GLN A 15 -19.17 15.54 0.75
CA GLN A 15 -20.01 14.67 1.58
C GLN A 15 -19.29 13.38 1.99
N LEU A 16 -18.66 12.69 1.06
CA LEU A 16 -17.87 11.48 1.33
C LEU A 16 -16.72 11.75 2.28
N SER A 17 -16.04 12.89 2.09
CA SER A 17 -14.95 13.30 2.99
C SER A 17 -15.46 13.55 4.40
N ALA A 18 -16.58 14.25 4.56
CA ALA A 18 -17.17 14.52 5.87
C ALA A 18 -17.58 13.22 6.58
N LEU A 19 -18.18 12.27 5.87
CA LEU A 19 -18.55 10.96 6.41
C LEU A 19 -17.33 10.15 6.86
N ALA A 20 -16.28 10.09 6.03
CA ALA A 20 -15.07 9.36 6.38
C ALA A 20 -14.31 10.05 7.54
N GLN A 21 -14.28 11.38 7.59
CA GLN A 21 -13.69 12.13 8.71
C GLN A 21 -14.46 11.93 10.01
N ALA A 22 -15.80 11.91 9.97
CA ALA A 22 -16.63 11.60 11.13
C ALA A 22 -16.38 10.19 11.68
N ALA A 23 -16.03 9.25 10.79
CA ALA A 23 -15.61 7.90 11.17
C ALA A 23 -14.14 7.80 11.66
N GLY A 24 -13.42 8.94 11.79
CA GLY A 24 -12.06 9.00 12.35
C GLY A 24 -10.91 8.84 11.34
N TYR A 25 -11.17 8.92 10.04
CA TYR A 25 -10.15 8.76 9.01
C TYR A 25 -9.55 10.10 8.58
N ALA A 26 -8.24 10.11 8.28
CA ALA A 26 -7.61 11.23 7.59
C ALA A 26 -7.95 11.13 6.09
N VAL A 27 -8.55 12.18 5.53
CA VAL A 27 -9.06 12.18 4.15
C VAL A 27 -8.30 13.16 3.29
N THR A 28 -7.93 12.70 2.09
CA THR A 28 -7.46 13.54 0.98
C THR A 28 -8.47 13.39 -0.17
N VAL A 29 -8.74 14.47 -0.90
CA VAL A 29 -9.64 14.48 -2.04
C VAL A 29 -8.85 14.66 -3.32
N ALA A 30 -9.22 13.89 -4.35
CA ALA A 30 -8.81 14.08 -5.74
C ALA A 30 -10.05 14.29 -6.60
N GLN A 31 -9.98 15.22 -7.55
CA GLN A 31 -11.12 15.63 -8.38
C GLN A 31 -11.32 14.76 -9.63
N ASN A 32 -10.39 13.87 -9.91
CA ASN A 32 -10.44 12.93 -11.04
C ASN A 32 -9.48 11.78 -10.81
N GLY A 33 -9.60 10.74 -11.65
CA GLY A 33 -8.75 9.56 -11.54
C GLY A 33 -7.27 9.82 -11.79
N ARG A 34 -6.91 10.88 -12.54
CA ARG A 34 -5.51 11.24 -12.80
C ARG A 34 -4.86 11.83 -11.56
N GLU A 35 -5.49 12.80 -10.93
CA GLU A 35 -5.03 13.33 -9.64
C GLU A 35 -4.93 12.23 -8.58
N ALA A 36 -5.91 11.32 -8.55
CA ALA A 36 -5.88 10.17 -7.64
C ALA A 36 -4.69 9.26 -7.91
N TRP A 37 -4.38 9.00 -9.18
CA TRP A 37 -3.21 8.21 -9.55
C TRP A 37 -1.90 8.86 -9.13
N ASP A 38 -1.76 10.17 -9.37
CA ASP A 38 -0.58 10.92 -8.95
C ASP A 38 -0.44 10.95 -7.41
N ALA A 39 -1.54 11.15 -6.69
CA ALA A 39 -1.56 11.07 -5.22
C ALA A 39 -1.13 9.69 -4.71
N LEU A 40 -1.61 8.60 -5.33
CA LEU A 40 -1.25 7.23 -4.99
C LEU A 40 0.22 6.89 -5.27
N THR A 41 0.88 7.59 -6.19
CA THR A 41 2.31 7.42 -6.46
C THR A 41 3.19 8.20 -5.48
N LEU A 42 2.70 9.32 -4.97
CA LEU A 42 3.44 10.22 -4.08
C LEU A 42 3.27 9.87 -2.59
N ALA A 43 2.12 9.32 -2.22
CA ALA A 43 1.77 9.05 -0.82
C ALA A 43 1.11 7.67 -0.65
N ARG A 44 1.23 7.12 0.57
CA ARG A 44 0.69 5.80 0.89
C ARG A 44 -0.74 5.89 1.41
N TYR A 45 -1.71 5.81 0.51
CA TYR A 45 -3.10 5.60 0.87
C TYR A 45 -3.39 4.10 0.99
N ARG A 46 -4.17 3.72 2.00
CA ARG A 46 -4.56 2.33 2.26
C ARG A 46 -5.97 2.01 1.79
N VAL A 47 -6.81 3.05 1.66
CA VAL A 47 -8.18 2.95 1.16
C VAL A 47 -8.40 4.00 0.09
N VAL A 48 -9.05 3.63 -0.99
CA VAL A 48 -9.56 4.51 -2.03
C VAL A 48 -11.08 4.35 -2.07
N ILE A 49 -11.78 5.47 -2.06
CA ILE A 49 -13.22 5.56 -2.31
C ILE A 49 -13.38 6.36 -3.59
N SER A 50 -13.76 5.74 -4.67
CA SER A 50 -13.80 6.39 -5.99
C SER A 50 -15.18 6.34 -6.60
N ASP A 51 -15.64 7.47 -7.14
CA ASP A 51 -16.73 7.44 -8.08
C ASP A 51 -16.37 6.59 -9.29
N TRP A 52 -17.38 5.98 -9.89
CA TRP A 52 -17.19 5.16 -11.09
C TRP A 52 -16.95 6.03 -12.33
N TYR A 53 -17.82 7.05 -12.51
CA TYR A 53 -17.85 7.85 -13.73
C TYR A 53 -17.20 9.20 -13.51
N MET A 54 -15.98 9.35 -13.98
CA MET A 54 -15.22 10.59 -13.93
C MET A 54 -14.57 10.84 -15.27
N PRO A 55 -14.29 12.11 -15.63
CA PRO A 55 -13.58 12.44 -16.85
C PRO A 55 -12.13 11.94 -16.79
N GLU A 56 -11.50 11.80 -17.96
CA GLU A 56 -10.11 11.41 -18.20
C GLU A 56 -9.78 9.97 -17.78
N LEU A 57 -9.90 9.65 -16.51
CA LEU A 57 -9.62 8.34 -15.95
C LEU A 57 -10.76 7.96 -15.01
N ASP A 58 -11.61 7.01 -15.42
CA ASP A 58 -12.71 6.53 -14.62
C ASP A 58 -12.25 5.66 -13.43
N GLY A 59 -13.14 5.48 -12.44
CA GLY A 59 -12.81 4.75 -11.22
C GLY A 59 -12.48 3.28 -11.46
N VAL A 60 -13.05 2.66 -12.50
CA VAL A 60 -12.77 1.26 -12.85
C VAL A 60 -11.38 1.10 -13.44
N GLU A 61 -11.00 2.01 -14.32
CA GLU A 61 -9.65 2.00 -14.91
C GLU A 61 -8.59 2.39 -13.87
N LEU A 62 -8.90 3.34 -12.98
CA LEU A 62 -8.05 3.65 -11.83
C LEU A 62 -7.84 2.40 -10.96
N CYS A 63 -8.90 1.65 -10.65
CA CYS A 63 -8.82 0.40 -9.91
C CYS A 63 -7.90 -0.62 -10.59
N ARG A 64 -8.05 -0.84 -11.90
CA ARG A 64 -7.18 -1.75 -12.67
C ARG A 64 -5.71 -1.35 -12.59
N ARG A 65 -5.40 -0.05 -12.71
CA ARG A 65 -4.04 0.47 -12.57
C ARG A 65 -3.47 0.23 -11.18
N VAL A 66 -4.27 0.46 -10.14
CA VAL A 66 -3.87 0.17 -8.76
C VAL A 66 -3.57 -1.33 -8.58
N ARG A 67 -4.37 -2.22 -9.17
CA ARG A 67 -4.14 -3.68 -9.11
C ARG A 67 -2.93 -4.15 -9.92
N ALA A 68 -2.58 -3.44 -10.98
CA ALA A 68 -1.41 -3.76 -11.80
C ALA A 68 -0.06 -3.41 -11.10
N ARG A 69 -0.07 -2.65 -10.03
CA ARG A 69 1.15 -2.30 -9.26
C ARG A 69 1.65 -3.53 -8.51
N ARG A 70 2.81 -4.03 -8.92
CA ARG A 70 3.50 -5.11 -8.21
C ARG A 70 4.36 -4.52 -7.08
N ASN A 71 4.52 -5.27 -5.99
CA ASN A 71 5.36 -4.91 -4.84
C ASN A 71 4.93 -3.66 -4.06
N GLU A 72 3.71 -3.16 -4.29
CA GLU A 72 3.14 -2.05 -3.54
C GLU A 72 2.22 -2.55 -2.42
N PRO A 73 2.12 -1.81 -1.32
CA PRO A 73 1.17 -2.15 -0.27
C PRO A 73 -0.26 -2.22 -0.82
N TYR A 74 -1.00 -3.24 -0.41
CA TYR A 74 -2.39 -3.41 -0.84
C TYR A 74 -3.25 -2.20 -0.49
N VAL A 75 -4.03 -1.74 -1.46
CA VAL A 75 -5.00 -0.65 -1.33
C VAL A 75 -6.40 -1.25 -1.39
N TYR A 76 -7.20 -1.06 -0.35
CA TYR A 76 -8.62 -1.43 -0.36
C TYR A 76 -9.40 -0.43 -1.21
N PHE A 77 -10.07 -0.90 -2.25
CA PHE A 77 -10.69 -0.07 -3.26
C PHE A 77 -12.21 -0.21 -3.24
N ILE A 78 -12.92 0.88 -2.90
CA ILE A 78 -14.38 0.96 -2.88
C ILE A 78 -14.84 1.76 -4.09
N LEU A 79 -15.66 1.18 -4.96
CA LEU A 79 -16.30 1.89 -6.05
C LEU A 79 -17.67 2.42 -5.63
N ILE A 80 -17.95 3.68 -5.94
CA ILE A 80 -19.24 4.31 -5.74
C ILE A 80 -19.89 4.58 -7.10
N THR A 81 -21.19 4.36 -7.24
CA THR A 81 -21.90 4.61 -8.50
C THR A 81 -23.35 5.01 -8.31
N SER A 82 -23.84 5.91 -9.16
CA SER A 82 -25.27 6.23 -9.29
C SER A 82 -26.05 5.19 -10.12
N ARG A 83 -25.36 4.34 -10.87
CA ARG A 83 -25.97 3.32 -11.70
C ARG A 83 -25.80 1.96 -11.05
N GLY A 84 -26.80 1.52 -10.30
CA GLY A 84 -26.86 0.17 -9.76
C GLY A 84 -27.19 -0.86 -10.85
N GLY A 85 -26.86 -2.13 -10.56
CA GLY A 85 -27.21 -3.25 -11.40
C GLY A 85 -26.13 -4.33 -11.43
N LYS A 86 -26.57 -5.57 -11.69
CA LYS A 86 -25.70 -6.75 -11.67
C LYS A 86 -24.48 -6.61 -12.61
N GLN A 87 -24.67 -5.99 -13.78
CA GLN A 87 -23.57 -5.86 -14.75
C GLN A 87 -22.48 -4.88 -14.29
N GLN A 88 -22.84 -3.73 -13.71
CA GLN A 88 -21.89 -2.78 -13.14
C GLN A 88 -21.15 -3.41 -11.97
N TYR A 89 -21.88 -4.02 -11.04
CA TYR A 89 -21.28 -4.74 -9.94
C TYR A 89 -20.22 -5.74 -10.43
N LEU A 90 -20.55 -6.60 -11.39
CA LEU A 90 -19.62 -7.59 -11.95
C LEU A 90 -18.41 -6.93 -12.61
N LYS A 91 -18.58 -5.83 -13.36
CA LYS A 91 -17.48 -5.10 -13.98
C LYS A 91 -16.52 -4.51 -12.93
N GLY A 92 -17.05 -3.92 -11.87
CA GLY A 92 -16.24 -3.36 -10.78
C GLY A 92 -15.44 -4.44 -10.06
N MET A 93 -16.08 -5.57 -9.73
CA MET A 93 -15.41 -6.70 -9.10
C MET A 93 -14.36 -7.35 -10.01
N GLN A 94 -14.63 -7.47 -11.32
CA GLN A 94 -13.64 -7.94 -12.30
C GLN A 94 -12.45 -6.99 -12.49
N ALA A 95 -12.63 -5.69 -12.25
CA ALA A 95 -11.55 -4.73 -12.23
C ALA A 95 -10.67 -4.84 -10.97
N GLY A 96 -11.12 -5.62 -9.99
CA GLY A 96 -10.42 -5.86 -8.73
C GLY A 96 -10.84 -4.93 -7.60
N ALA A 97 -11.99 -4.27 -7.67
CA ALA A 97 -12.55 -3.55 -6.53
C ALA A 97 -12.86 -4.52 -5.38
N ASP A 98 -12.63 -4.09 -4.16
CA ASP A 98 -12.91 -4.88 -2.96
C ASP A 98 -14.36 -4.74 -2.52
N ASP A 99 -14.93 -3.57 -2.81
CA ASP A 99 -16.31 -3.28 -2.42
C ASP A 99 -16.99 -2.29 -3.38
N PHE A 100 -18.28 -2.15 -3.20
CA PHE A 100 -19.14 -1.37 -4.09
C PHE A 100 -20.31 -0.77 -3.29
N ILE A 101 -20.55 0.53 -3.43
CA ILE A 101 -21.63 1.25 -2.78
C ILE A 101 -22.45 2.00 -3.84
N ALA A 102 -23.77 1.91 -3.74
CA ALA A 102 -24.68 2.67 -4.62
C ALA A 102 -24.92 4.08 -4.05
N LYS A 103 -24.99 5.10 -4.94
CA LYS A 103 -25.46 6.44 -4.55
C LYS A 103 -27.01 6.44 -4.42
N PRO A 104 -27.60 7.11 -3.42
CA PRO A 104 -26.95 7.93 -2.40
C PRO A 104 -26.23 7.07 -1.35
N VAL A 105 -25.04 7.52 -0.93
CA VAL A 105 -24.22 6.79 0.05
C VAL A 105 -24.84 6.92 1.44
N ASP A 106 -25.21 5.80 2.01
CA ASP A 106 -25.67 5.72 3.39
C ASP A 106 -24.47 5.80 4.35
N PRO A 107 -24.49 6.67 5.38
CA PRO A 107 -23.40 6.84 6.32
C PRO A 107 -23.03 5.56 7.08
N ASP A 108 -24.05 4.79 7.51
CA ASP A 108 -23.83 3.55 8.26
C ASP A 108 -23.25 2.45 7.37
N GLU A 109 -23.66 2.40 6.10
CA GLU A 109 -23.08 1.49 5.11
C GLU A 109 -21.61 1.84 4.87
N LEU A 110 -21.27 3.10 4.62
CA LEU A 110 -19.89 3.53 4.41
C LEU A 110 -19.02 3.20 5.62
N GLN A 111 -19.49 3.49 6.83
CA GLN A 111 -18.77 3.18 8.06
C GLN A 111 -18.52 1.67 8.21
N ALA A 112 -19.54 0.84 7.94
CA ALA A 112 -19.40 -0.61 7.98
C ALA A 112 -18.35 -1.13 6.98
N ARG A 113 -18.35 -0.60 5.73
CA ARG A 113 -17.37 -0.97 4.69
C ARG A 113 -15.94 -0.54 5.06
N LEU A 114 -15.77 0.64 5.62
CA LEU A 114 -14.48 1.10 6.13
C LEU A 114 -13.98 0.23 7.28
N GLY A 115 -14.85 -0.21 8.18
CA GLY A 115 -14.50 -1.17 9.22
C GLY A 115 -14.08 -2.55 8.67
N VAL A 116 -14.68 -3.01 7.56
CA VAL A 116 -14.21 -4.22 6.84
C VAL A 116 -12.82 -3.99 6.26
N ALA A 117 -12.60 -2.85 5.61
CA ALA A 117 -11.31 -2.47 5.05
C ALA A 117 -10.19 -2.49 6.12
N GLU A 118 -10.44 -1.93 7.30
CA GLU A 118 -9.47 -1.94 8.42
C GLU A 118 -9.09 -3.36 8.83
N ARG A 119 -10.07 -4.24 9.02
CA ARG A 119 -9.80 -5.64 9.40
C ARG A 119 -8.96 -6.37 8.35
N ILE A 120 -9.30 -6.22 7.07
CA ILE A 120 -8.56 -6.86 5.96
C ILE A 120 -7.13 -6.32 5.88
N LEU A 121 -6.97 -5.00 5.98
CA LEU A 121 -5.65 -4.36 5.94
C LEU A 121 -4.80 -4.70 7.17
N GLY A 122 -5.43 -4.86 8.35
CA GLY A 122 -4.79 -5.33 9.56
C GLY A 122 -4.24 -6.75 9.42
N LEU A 123 -5.08 -7.70 9.01
CA LEU A 123 -4.68 -9.10 8.77
C LEU A 123 -3.55 -9.23 7.73
N ARG A 124 -3.63 -8.47 6.63
CA ARG A 124 -2.56 -8.44 5.62
C ARG A 124 -1.24 -7.91 6.17
N ARG A 125 -1.29 -6.90 7.04
CA ARG A 125 -0.08 -6.37 7.71
C ARG A 125 0.54 -7.41 8.65
N GLU A 126 -0.28 -8.12 9.41
CA GLU A 126 0.19 -9.20 10.29
C GLU A 126 0.85 -10.33 9.49
N LEU A 127 0.23 -10.75 8.38
CA LEU A 127 0.81 -11.76 7.48
C LEU A 127 2.16 -11.28 6.91
N GLN A 128 2.25 -10.05 6.42
CA GLN A 128 3.52 -9.49 5.92
C GLN A 128 4.61 -9.41 7.01
N GLN A 129 4.23 -9.17 8.27
CA GLN A 129 5.19 -9.18 9.38
C GLN A 129 5.71 -10.59 9.70
N LEU A 130 4.93 -11.63 9.49
CA LEU A 130 5.34 -13.02 9.66
C LEU A 130 6.29 -13.49 8.53
N GLU A 131 6.12 -12.97 7.32
CA GLU A 131 6.98 -13.26 6.16
C GLU A 131 8.39 -12.64 6.28
N VAL A 132 8.62 -11.70 7.19
CA VAL A 132 9.92 -11.04 7.43
C VAL A 132 10.83 -11.82 8.39
N LEU A 133 10.41 -12.96 8.93
CA LEU A 133 11.30 -13.80 9.72
C LEU A 133 12.30 -14.55 8.82
N LEU A 134 13.46 -13.92 8.59
CA LEU A 134 14.53 -14.54 7.82
C LEU A 134 15.23 -15.63 8.65
N PRO A 135 15.31 -16.87 8.16
CA PRO A 135 16.04 -17.93 8.82
C PRO A 135 17.55 -17.64 8.75
N ILE A 136 18.10 -17.11 9.84
CA ILE A 136 19.52 -16.76 9.96
C ILE A 136 20.28 -17.82 10.75
N CYS A 137 21.45 -18.21 10.27
CA CYS A 137 22.36 -19.09 11.01
C CYS A 137 22.87 -18.40 12.29
N SER A 138 22.67 -19.05 13.45
CA SER A 138 23.11 -18.51 14.75
C SER A 138 24.62 -18.30 14.84
N TYR A 139 25.42 -19.05 14.07
CA TYR A 139 26.88 -19.01 14.08
C TYR A 139 27.45 -18.07 13.03
N CYS A 140 27.22 -18.35 11.75
CA CYS A 140 27.88 -17.59 10.66
C CYS A 140 27.03 -16.44 10.11
N LYS A 141 25.79 -16.24 10.63
CA LYS A 141 24.86 -15.16 10.24
C LYS A 141 24.44 -15.17 8.77
N ARG A 142 24.66 -16.25 8.03
CA ARG A 142 24.10 -16.41 6.70
C ARG A 142 22.58 -16.58 6.76
N ILE A 143 21.88 -16.11 5.73
CA ILE A 143 20.43 -16.26 5.56
C ILE A 143 20.18 -17.44 4.64
N ARG A 144 19.15 -18.23 4.94
CA ARG A 144 18.67 -19.30 4.07
C ARG A 144 17.62 -18.72 3.13
N ASN A 145 17.90 -18.78 1.82
CA ASN A 145 17.00 -18.28 0.78
C ASN A 145 15.85 -19.29 0.45
N GLU A 146 15.00 -18.92 -0.49
CA GLU A 146 13.84 -19.75 -0.90
C GLU A 146 14.25 -21.08 -1.58
N GLN A 147 15.48 -21.18 -2.08
CA GLN A 147 16.05 -22.38 -2.68
C GLN A 147 16.75 -23.29 -1.64
N ASP A 148 16.60 -23.03 -0.34
CA ASP A 148 17.27 -23.72 0.77
C ASP A 148 18.82 -23.55 0.79
N GLU A 149 19.36 -22.56 0.09
CA GLU A 149 20.78 -22.23 0.08
C GLU A 149 21.12 -21.15 1.09
N TRP A 150 22.35 -21.20 1.64
CA TRP A 150 22.84 -20.26 2.63
C TRP A 150 23.71 -19.19 1.98
N GLU A 151 23.25 -17.96 1.93
CA GLU A 151 23.96 -16.80 1.37
C GLU A 151 24.26 -15.73 2.42
N SER A 152 25.16 -14.79 2.10
CA SER A 152 25.46 -13.68 3.01
C SER A 152 24.26 -12.74 3.15
N VAL A 153 24.20 -11.99 4.26
CA VAL A 153 23.15 -10.99 4.47
C VAL A 153 23.18 -9.94 3.35
N GLU A 154 24.37 -9.55 2.93
CA GLU A 154 24.60 -8.58 1.86
C GLU A 154 24.04 -9.10 0.53
N THR A 155 24.40 -10.33 0.14
CA THR A 155 23.91 -10.98 -1.09
C THR A 155 22.39 -11.11 -1.08
N TYR A 156 21.82 -11.53 0.05
CA TYR A 156 20.38 -11.64 0.21
C TYR A 156 19.68 -10.30 0.01
N ILE A 157 20.22 -9.23 0.62
CA ILE A 157 19.62 -7.88 0.51
C ILE A 157 19.76 -7.34 -0.93
N GLU A 158 20.88 -7.56 -1.61
CA GLU A 158 21.06 -7.15 -3.02
C GLU A 158 20.07 -7.85 -3.95
N HIS A 159 19.76 -9.13 -3.72
CA HIS A 159 18.83 -9.90 -4.55
C HIS A 159 17.35 -9.58 -4.29
N HIS A 160 16.98 -9.26 -3.05
CA HIS A 160 15.56 -9.07 -2.67
C HIS A 160 15.14 -7.61 -2.53
N PHE A 161 16.11 -6.70 -2.46
CA PHE A 161 15.86 -5.26 -2.34
C PHE A 161 16.78 -4.54 -3.35
N GLU A 162 16.33 -3.42 -3.91
CA GLU A 162 17.15 -2.57 -4.79
C GLU A 162 18.20 -1.79 -3.97
N ALA A 163 18.97 -2.49 -3.14
CA ALA A 163 19.96 -1.91 -2.25
C ALA A 163 21.38 -2.22 -2.75
N GLN A 164 22.27 -1.22 -2.71
CA GLN A 164 23.69 -1.37 -2.99
C GLN A 164 24.49 -1.01 -1.73
N PHE A 165 25.51 -1.79 -1.40
CA PHE A 165 26.35 -1.55 -0.25
C PHE A 165 27.59 -0.74 -0.63
N THR A 166 27.89 0.29 0.16
CA THR A 166 29.20 0.95 0.18
C THR A 166 29.97 0.47 1.40
N HIS A 167 31.23 0.08 1.21
CA HIS A 167 32.07 -0.45 2.30
C HIS A 167 32.83 0.69 2.98
N SER A 168 32.71 0.77 4.30
CA SER A 168 33.48 1.66 5.16
C SER A 168 33.83 0.96 6.48
N ILE A 169 34.72 1.52 7.27
CA ILE A 169 35.10 0.98 8.55
C ILE A 169 34.50 1.86 9.64
N CYS A 170 33.67 1.30 10.52
CA CYS A 170 33.12 2.05 11.64
C CYS A 170 34.24 2.38 12.68
N PRO A 171 34.05 3.44 13.49
CA PRO A 171 35.07 3.87 14.46
C PRO A 171 35.55 2.76 15.40
N ASP A 172 34.62 1.90 15.88
CA ASP A 172 34.98 0.79 16.79
C ASP A 172 35.81 -0.29 16.10
N CYS A 173 35.48 -0.64 14.86
CA CYS A 173 36.30 -1.58 14.08
C CYS A 173 37.63 -0.98 13.69
N TYR A 174 37.70 0.31 13.36
CA TYR A 174 38.94 1.01 13.09
C TYR A 174 39.87 0.96 14.32
N ALA A 175 39.35 1.34 15.49
CA ALA A 175 40.16 1.33 16.73
C ALA A 175 40.62 -0.08 17.11
N ARG A 176 39.80 -1.11 16.85
CA ARG A 176 40.11 -2.49 17.24
C ARG A 176 41.02 -3.21 16.27
N HIS A 177 40.87 -2.98 14.97
CA HIS A 177 41.53 -3.79 13.95
C HIS A 177 42.54 -3.02 13.09
N VAL A 178 42.39 -1.71 12.90
CA VAL A 178 43.25 -0.90 12.04
C VAL A 178 44.29 -0.16 12.86
N GLN A 179 43.91 0.58 13.88
CA GLN A 179 44.78 1.38 14.72
C GLN A 179 45.98 0.58 15.28
N PRO A 180 45.81 -0.64 15.86
CA PRO A 180 46.92 -1.42 16.39
C PRO A 180 47.93 -1.89 15.33
N GLN A 181 47.56 -1.93 14.07
CA GLN A 181 48.44 -2.29 12.96
C GLN A 181 49.31 -1.10 12.54
N LEU A 182 48.75 0.12 12.61
CA LEU A 182 49.49 1.37 12.32
C LEU A 182 50.47 1.72 13.43
N ASP A 183 50.11 1.44 14.68
CA ASP A 183 50.99 1.72 15.86
C ASP A 183 52.17 0.75 15.98
N ARG A 184 52.23 -0.30 15.17
CA ARG A 184 53.32 -1.28 15.13
C ARG A 184 54.38 -0.99 14.05
N GLN A 185 54.19 0.06 13.24
CA GLN A 185 55.18 0.56 12.28
C GLN A 185 55.92 1.77 12.80
#